data_8c8bf7d44c2341c76b348bd249906d31
#
_entry.id   8c8bf7d44c2341c76b348bd249906d31
#
_cell.length_a   1.000
_cell.length_b   1.000
_cell.length_c   1.000
_cell.angle_alpha   90.00
_cell.angle_beta   90.00
_cell.angle_gamma   90.00
#
_symmetry.space_group_name_H-M   'P 1'
#
loop_
_entity.id
_entity.type
_entity.pdbx_description
1 polymer ?
#
loop_
_entity_poly.entity_id
_entity_poly.type
_entity_poly.pdbx_seq_one_letter_code
_entity_poly.pdbx_strand_id
1 'polypeptide(L)'
;MGRMRAYLIGTLVVVAGALLATFLSGNSPVLGLDLKGGISVTYAPVGKYNSSGLDENVNIINQRVNNFGVAEPDVSRQGNDIIVELPGVKDRAQALRLVGQTAQLRFRPVLANVPAAAATKGTPQQQAAAKTAVAGCDATTLTSLASAGVSIPTTSPAEDFSDQSKGACVVLREANSKSRLLLGPVTRKAGLGIPGGLTGNDVSDARSTFAQGQGYAVEMSLKSSGLKKFNDLAAASYGQSPPRNQVAIVLDARVLSAPAFQASNFTGTVQITGNFTPSRASDLAKVIKYGALPVALRQINSQDVSPTLGNDQLRAGIAAGIIGIALVALYMLVYYRILGLVVFAGLGVSGALLFAIVAGIGPSLHLALTLSGVTGIVVSIGITVDSYVVYFERLKDEIRAGRSVRSSVDRGFARSYRTIWAADFVSLLGAAALYVLAIGSVKGFALFLGIATILDLAVSYFFMHPLVSLMARRTELVRMRGVGMAAGLDVPTVTA
;
A
#
# COMPACT_ATOMS: atom_id res chain seq x y z
N MET A 1 -40.80 -11.56 -26.20
CA MET A 1 -40.92 -12.23 -24.88
C MET A 1 -39.60 -12.93 -24.49
N GLY A 2 -38.99 -13.72 -25.35
CA GLY A 2 -37.78 -14.48 -25.04
C GLY A 2 -36.63 -13.62 -24.54
N ARG A 3 -36.33 -12.52 -25.23
CA ARG A 3 -35.18 -11.65 -24.86
C ARG A 3 -35.29 -11.04 -23.44
N MET A 4 -36.45 -10.51 -23.03
CA MET A 4 -36.64 -9.94 -21.69
C MET A 4 -36.54 -10.97 -20.58
N ARG A 5 -37.11 -12.19 -20.80
CA ARG A 5 -36.92 -13.31 -19.87
C ARG A 5 -35.48 -13.77 -19.83
N ALA A 6 -34.82 -13.83 -20.98
CA ALA A 6 -33.41 -14.23 -21.06
C ALA A 6 -32.49 -13.24 -20.31
N TYR A 7 -32.72 -11.93 -20.46
CA TYR A 7 -31.95 -10.92 -19.72
C TYR A 7 -32.16 -11.03 -18.21
N LEU A 8 -33.40 -11.13 -17.75
CA LEU A 8 -33.71 -11.26 -16.31
C LEU A 8 -33.11 -12.56 -15.73
N ILE A 9 -33.31 -13.70 -16.38
CA ILE A 9 -32.75 -14.97 -15.92
C ILE A 9 -31.23 -14.93 -15.97
N GLY A 10 -30.65 -14.42 -17.06
CA GLY A 10 -29.22 -14.27 -17.20
C GLY A 10 -28.60 -13.42 -16.08
N THR A 11 -29.20 -12.29 -15.76
CA THR A 11 -28.74 -11.44 -14.63
C THR A 11 -28.82 -12.20 -13.31
N LEU A 12 -29.93 -12.88 -13.03
CA LEU A 12 -30.08 -13.65 -11.78
C LEU A 12 -29.09 -14.81 -11.71
N VAL A 13 -28.81 -15.48 -12.82
CA VAL A 13 -27.77 -16.54 -12.88
C VAL A 13 -26.39 -15.97 -12.64
N VAL A 14 -26.06 -14.80 -13.22
CA VAL A 14 -24.77 -14.12 -12.99
C VAL A 14 -24.64 -13.73 -11.52
N VAL A 15 -25.67 -13.14 -10.91
CA VAL A 15 -25.66 -12.77 -9.49
C VAL A 15 -25.49 -13.99 -8.60
N ALA A 16 -26.30 -15.02 -8.83
CA ALA A 16 -26.23 -16.25 -8.05
C ALA A 16 -24.86 -16.94 -8.21
N GLY A 17 -24.35 -17.03 -9.44
CA GLY A 17 -23.03 -17.60 -9.72
C GLY A 17 -21.89 -16.81 -9.07
N ALA A 18 -21.93 -15.48 -9.15
CA ALA A 18 -20.93 -14.61 -8.54
C ALA A 18 -20.92 -14.73 -7.00
N LEU A 19 -22.10 -14.72 -6.37
CA LEU A 19 -22.23 -14.93 -4.92
C LEU A 19 -21.75 -16.34 -4.53
N LEU A 20 -22.18 -17.38 -5.26
CA LEU A 20 -21.77 -18.75 -4.99
C LEU A 20 -20.25 -18.90 -5.09
N ALA A 21 -19.64 -18.35 -6.13
CA ALA A 21 -18.19 -18.37 -6.30
C ALA A 21 -17.47 -17.65 -5.14
N THR A 22 -17.99 -16.50 -4.70
CA THR A 22 -17.44 -15.74 -3.57
C THR A 22 -17.55 -16.54 -2.26
N PHE A 23 -18.69 -17.18 -1.98
CA PHE A 23 -18.89 -17.98 -0.78
C PHE A 23 -18.05 -19.27 -0.80
N LEU A 24 -17.95 -19.94 -1.94
CA LEU A 24 -17.15 -21.16 -2.08
C LEU A 24 -15.64 -20.88 -1.96
N SER A 25 -15.17 -19.73 -2.41
CA SER A 25 -13.77 -19.32 -2.25
C SER A 25 -13.43 -18.89 -0.82
N GLY A 26 -14.43 -18.72 0.07
CA GLY A 26 -14.22 -18.23 1.42
C GLY A 26 -13.71 -16.77 1.50
N ASN A 27 -13.77 -16.05 0.39
CA ASN A 27 -13.30 -14.68 0.32
C ASN A 27 -14.25 -13.72 1.07
N SER A 28 -13.68 -12.76 1.75
CA SER A 28 -14.38 -11.67 2.42
C SER A 28 -13.81 -10.32 1.98
N PRO A 29 -14.61 -9.24 2.06
CA PRO A 29 -14.09 -7.90 1.78
C PRO A 29 -12.89 -7.59 2.66
N VAL A 30 -11.81 -7.14 2.05
CA VAL A 30 -10.64 -6.69 2.79
C VAL A 30 -10.92 -5.30 3.33
N LEU A 31 -10.66 -5.12 4.63
CA LEU A 31 -10.90 -3.85 5.30
C LEU A 31 -9.64 -2.98 5.27
N GLY A 32 -9.78 -1.73 4.86
CA GLY A 32 -8.73 -0.73 4.89
C GLY A 32 -8.31 -0.31 6.30
N LEU A 33 -7.28 0.52 6.38
CA LEU A 33 -6.71 1.01 7.64
C LEU A 33 -7.75 1.66 8.55
N ASP A 34 -8.65 2.46 7.99
CA ASP A 34 -9.69 3.19 8.72
C ASP A 34 -10.64 2.26 9.48
N LEU A 35 -10.90 1.05 8.94
CA LEU A 35 -11.86 0.10 9.47
C LEU A 35 -11.21 -1.01 10.30
N LYS A 36 -9.99 -1.42 9.95
CA LYS A 36 -9.26 -2.50 10.62
C LYS A 36 -8.34 -1.98 11.73
N GLY A 37 -8.05 -0.67 11.71
CA GLY A 37 -6.99 -0.07 12.51
C GLY A 37 -5.61 -0.43 11.99
N GLY A 38 -4.59 0.19 12.53
CA GLY A 38 -3.20 -0.03 12.13
C GLY A 38 -2.39 1.25 12.14
N ILE A 39 -1.39 1.35 11.25
CA ILE A 39 -0.45 2.46 11.20
C ILE A 39 -0.38 3.03 9.80
N SER A 40 -0.46 4.35 9.69
CA SER A 40 -0.10 5.10 8.49
C SER A 40 1.17 5.90 8.75
N VAL A 41 2.15 5.79 7.86
CA VAL A 41 3.42 6.50 7.98
C VAL A 41 3.75 7.22 6.69
N THR A 42 4.07 8.50 6.79
CA THR A 42 4.50 9.31 5.65
C THR A 42 6.00 9.54 5.72
N TYR A 43 6.68 9.24 4.61
CA TYR A 43 8.12 9.43 4.44
C TYR A 43 8.39 10.47 3.37
N ALA A 44 9.26 11.44 3.67
CA ALA A 44 9.79 12.40 2.70
C ALA A 44 11.20 12.00 2.27
N PRO A 45 11.58 12.24 1.01
CA PRO A 45 12.94 12.01 0.53
C PRO A 45 13.94 12.97 1.18
N VAL A 46 15.17 12.50 1.36
CA VAL A 46 16.28 13.27 1.91
C VAL A 46 17.36 13.43 0.85
N GLY A 47 17.82 14.66 0.63
CA GLY A 47 18.88 14.96 -0.32
C GLY A 47 18.41 15.10 -1.77
N LYS A 48 19.33 14.97 -2.72
CA LYS A 48 19.00 14.97 -4.15
C LYS A 48 18.46 13.61 -4.56
N TYR A 49 17.34 13.57 -5.24
CA TYR A 49 16.69 12.36 -5.71
C TYR A 49 16.11 12.54 -7.11
N ASN A 50 15.80 11.43 -7.76
CA ASN A 50 15.06 11.39 -9.01
C ASN A 50 13.70 10.69 -8.81
N SER A 51 12.76 10.95 -9.71
CA SER A 51 11.41 10.39 -9.64
C SER A 51 11.41 8.86 -9.70
N SER A 52 12.24 8.28 -10.58
CA SER A 52 12.34 6.81 -10.73
C SER A 52 12.88 6.12 -9.48
N GLY A 53 13.77 6.78 -8.72
CA GLY A 53 14.26 6.25 -7.45
C GLY A 53 13.18 6.21 -6.36
N LEU A 54 12.24 7.17 -6.36
CA LEU A 54 11.09 7.12 -5.45
C LEU A 54 10.12 6.00 -5.83
N ASP A 55 9.89 5.78 -7.11
CA ASP A 55 9.03 4.67 -7.58
C ASP A 55 9.65 3.31 -7.22
N GLU A 56 10.98 3.19 -7.32
CA GLU A 56 11.69 2.00 -6.88
C GLU A 56 11.64 1.82 -5.36
N ASN A 57 11.70 2.91 -4.58
CA ASN A 57 11.48 2.85 -3.13
C ASN A 57 10.11 2.26 -2.79
N VAL A 58 9.05 2.66 -3.50
CA VAL A 58 7.70 2.11 -3.32
C VAL A 58 7.70 0.59 -3.56
N ASN A 59 8.34 0.12 -4.64
CA ASN A 59 8.45 -1.30 -4.95
C ASN A 59 9.18 -2.09 -3.86
N ILE A 60 10.31 -1.58 -3.40
CA ILE A 60 11.12 -2.22 -2.35
C ILE A 60 10.36 -2.26 -1.01
N ILE A 61 9.71 -1.15 -0.63
CA ILE A 61 8.91 -1.09 0.60
C ILE A 61 7.74 -2.07 0.51
N ASN A 62 7.04 -2.14 -0.61
CA ASN A 62 5.98 -3.12 -0.84
C ASN A 62 6.48 -4.56 -0.64
N GLN A 63 7.62 -4.92 -1.24
CA GLN A 63 8.20 -6.24 -1.06
C GLN A 63 8.56 -6.55 0.40
N ARG A 64 9.12 -5.56 1.12
CA ARG A 64 9.46 -5.72 2.55
C ARG A 64 8.23 -5.99 3.40
N VAL A 65 7.15 -5.21 3.15
CA VAL A 65 5.93 -5.25 3.96
C VAL A 65 5.07 -6.47 3.64
N ASN A 66 4.93 -6.85 2.37
CA ASN A 66 4.20 -8.05 1.95
C ASN A 66 4.76 -9.33 2.60
N ASN A 67 6.08 -9.41 2.76
CA ASN A 67 6.73 -10.55 3.40
C ASN A 67 6.70 -10.49 4.95
N PHE A 68 6.14 -9.43 5.50
CA PHE A 68 5.99 -9.28 6.96
C PHE A 68 4.69 -9.90 7.50
N GLY A 69 3.80 -10.37 6.61
CA GLY A 69 2.52 -10.97 7.00
C GLY A 69 1.48 -9.94 7.42
N VAL A 70 1.64 -8.69 7.01
CA VAL A 70 0.60 -7.67 7.09
C VAL A 70 -0.43 -7.99 6.01
N ALA A 71 -1.69 -8.09 6.39
CA ALA A 71 -2.75 -8.25 5.42
C ALA A 71 -2.91 -6.94 4.64
N GLU A 72 -2.54 -6.97 3.37
CA GLU A 72 -2.74 -5.90 2.39
C GLU A 72 -2.19 -4.53 2.80
N PRO A 73 -0.87 -4.39 2.84
CA PRO A 73 -0.26 -3.07 2.99
C PRO A 73 -0.53 -2.23 1.74
N ASP A 74 -0.83 -0.96 1.93
CA ASP A 74 -0.85 0.01 0.82
C ASP A 74 0.39 0.90 0.90
N VAL A 75 1.21 0.86 -0.15
CA VAL A 75 2.37 1.73 -0.29
C VAL A 75 2.18 2.55 -1.55
N SER A 76 1.95 3.82 -1.36
CA SER A 76 1.63 4.74 -2.45
C SER A 76 2.54 5.96 -2.43
N ARG A 77 2.82 6.48 -3.63
CA ARG A 77 3.55 7.73 -3.79
C ARG A 77 2.58 8.89 -3.90
N GLN A 78 2.81 9.96 -3.13
CA GLN A 78 2.03 11.19 -3.15
C GLN A 78 2.95 12.38 -3.42
N GLY A 79 3.00 12.82 -4.67
CA GLY A 79 3.97 13.82 -5.08
C GLY A 79 5.40 13.33 -4.85
N ASN A 80 6.09 13.91 -3.87
CA ASN A 80 7.45 13.48 -3.48
C ASN A 80 7.49 12.58 -2.25
N ASP A 81 6.38 12.45 -1.54
CA ASP A 81 6.30 11.65 -0.32
C ASP A 81 5.83 10.22 -0.61
N ILE A 82 6.21 9.29 0.25
CA ILE A 82 5.74 7.90 0.21
C ILE A 82 4.90 7.67 1.46
N ILE A 83 3.65 7.25 1.24
CA ILE A 83 2.73 6.87 2.30
C ILE A 83 2.69 5.35 2.38
N VAL A 84 2.83 4.84 3.59
CA VAL A 84 2.78 3.41 3.89
C VAL A 84 1.67 3.18 4.89
N GLU A 85 0.63 2.47 4.48
CA GLU A 85 -0.49 2.08 5.31
C GLU A 85 -0.42 0.59 5.62
N LEU A 86 -0.44 0.27 6.91
CA LEU A 86 -0.27 -1.09 7.42
C LEU A 86 -1.48 -1.49 8.27
N PRO A 87 -2.57 -1.98 7.64
CA PRO A 87 -3.76 -2.38 8.36
C PRO A 87 -3.50 -3.58 9.26
N GLY A 88 -4.03 -3.55 10.48
CA GLY A 88 -4.00 -4.68 11.41
C GLY A 88 -2.63 -5.02 12.00
N VAL A 89 -1.63 -4.15 11.85
CA VAL A 89 -0.30 -4.34 12.45
C VAL A 89 -0.38 -4.20 13.97
N LYS A 90 0.09 -5.25 14.68
CA LYS A 90 0.14 -5.29 16.14
C LYS A 90 1.45 -4.71 16.70
N ASP A 91 2.58 -4.95 16.04
CA ASP A 91 3.90 -4.42 16.45
C ASP A 91 4.32 -3.25 15.56
N ARG A 92 3.93 -2.06 16.02
CA ARG A 92 4.30 -0.77 15.39
C ARG A 92 5.82 -0.61 15.28
N ALA A 93 6.56 -0.92 16.35
CA ALA A 93 7.99 -0.65 16.37
C ALA A 93 8.73 -1.54 15.35
N GLN A 94 8.29 -2.77 15.16
CA GLN A 94 8.83 -3.67 14.15
C GLN A 94 8.49 -3.20 12.73
N ALA A 95 7.24 -2.81 12.48
CA ALA A 95 6.81 -2.30 11.19
C ALA A 95 7.60 -1.05 10.76
N LEU A 96 7.74 -0.07 11.67
CA LEU A 96 8.51 1.15 11.42
C LEU A 96 10.00 0.86 11.14
N ARG A 97 10.60 -0.11 11.84
CA ARG A 97 11.98 -0.53 11.56
C ARG A 97 12.14 -1.09 10.16
N LEU A 98 11.22 -1.91 9.70
CA LEU A 98 11.30 -2.55 8.36
C LEU A 98 11.09 -1.55 7.22
N VAL A 99 10.15 -0.65 7.38
CA VAL A 99 9.81 0.34 6.35
C VAL A 99 10.83 1.48 6.31
N GLY A 100 11.19 2.03 7.47
CA GLY A 100 11.99 3.24 7.58
C GLY A 100 13.49 3.06 7.36
N GLN A 101 14.00 1.84 7.35
CA GLN A 101 15.43 1.60 7.14
C GLN A 101 15.77 1.73 5.66
N THR A 102 16.73 2.62 5.35
CA THR A 102 17.26 2.78 4.00
C THR A 102 17.93 1.50 3.52
N ALA A 103 18.45 0.69 4.46
CA ALA A 103 19.13 -0.59 4.23
C ALA A 103 20.33 -0.49 3.31
N GLN A 104 21.02 0.65 3.34
CA GLN A 104 22.28 0.78 2.60
C GLN A 104 23.38 -0.04 3.27
N LEU A 105 23.57 -1.25 2.77
CA LEU A 105 24.63 -2.14 3.19
C LEU A 105 25.92 -1.78 2.45
N ARG A 106 26.98 -1.53 3.20
CA ARG A 106 28.32 -1.21 2.69
C ARG A 106 29.38 -2.01 3.43
N PHE A 107 30.37 -2.46 2.72
CA PHE A 107 31.53 -3.16 3.29
C PHE A 107 32.73 -2.22 3.21
N ARG A 108 33.35 -1.96 4.35
CA ARG A 108 34.48 -1.03 4.45
C ARG A 108 35.64 -1.67 5.21
N PRO A 109 36.89 -1.53 4.74
CA PRO A 109 38.04 -1.95 5.53
C PRO A 109 38.15 -1.13 6.82
N VAL A 110 38.48 -1.77 7.92
CA VAL A 110 38.74 -1.07 9.18
C VAL A 110 40.19 -0.57 9.17
N LEU A 111 40.38 0.71 9.46
CA LEU A 111 41.72 1.33 9.47
C LEU A 111 42.24 1.54 10.89
N ALA A 112 41.35 1.95 11.82
CA ALA A 112 41.72 2.15 13.21
C ALA A 112 40.49 2.09 14.13
N ASN A 113 40.75 1.74 15.39
CA ASN A 113 39.80 1.94 16.48
C ASN A 113 39.92 3.37 16.98
N VAL A 114 38.80 4.08 17.08
CA VAL A 114 38.74 5.42 17.63
C VAL A 114 38.07 5.32 19.02
N PRO A 115 38.74 5.70 20.10
CA PRO A 115 38.19 5.65 21.44
C PRO A 115 36.86 6.38 21.55
N ALA A 116 36.04 6.01 22.53
CA ALA A 116 34.81 6.72 22.84
C ALA A 116 35.05 8.21 22.98
N ALA A 117 34.04 9.05 22.59
CA ALA A 117 34.22 10.50 22.65
C ALA A 117 34.65 10.94 24.06
N ALA A 118 35.78 11.62 24.14
CA ALA A 118 36.17 12.29 25.33
C ALA A 118 35.19 13.44 25.70
N ALA A 119 35.14 13.81 26.95
CA ALA A 119 34.21 14.85 27.43
C ALA A 119 34.50 16.25 26.85
N THR A 120 35.70 16.47 26.33
CA THR A 120 36.14 17.75 25.76
C THR A 120 36.04 17.76 24.24
N LYS A 121 35.42 18.78 23.67
CA LYS A 121 35.32 18.92 22.22
C LYS A 121 36.64 19.21 21.52
N GLY A 122 37.66 19.62 22.24
CA GLY A 122 38.91 20.12 21.69
C GLY A 122 38.83 21.54 21.11
N THR A 123 39.96 22.12 20.78
CA THR A 123 40.04 23.46 20.17
C THR A 123 39.53 23.42 18.71
N PRO A 124 39.11 24.58 18.13
CA PRO A 124 38.73 24.63 16.71
C PRO A 124 39.80 24.10 15.76
N GLN A 125 41.08 24.32 16.05
CA GLN A 125 42.20 23.80 15.27
C GLN A 125 42.29 22.26 15.35
N GLN A 126 42.13 21.69 16.53
CA GLN A 126 42.11 20.23 16.73
C GLN A 126 40.91 19.56 16.03
N GLN A 127 39.76 20.23 16.05
CA GLN A 127 38.59 19.77 15.32
C GLN A 127 38.77 19.80 13.78
N ALA A 128 39.42 20.85 13.28
CA ALA A 128 39.78 20.96 11.86
C ALA A 128 40.81 19.87 11.47
N ALA A 129 41.83 19.66 12.30
CA ALA A 129 42.81 18.58 12.10
C ALA A 129 42.15 17.19 12.09
N ALA A 130 41.19 16.96 13.00
CA ALA A 130 40.47 15.70 13.03
C ALA A 130 39.63 15.48 11.74
N LYS A 131 38.94 16.49 11.24
CA LYS A 131 38.21 16.42 9.96
C LYS A 131 39.12 16.14 8.78
N THR A 132 40.27 16.81 8.72
CA THR A 132 41.28 16.60 7.67
C THR A 132 41.86 15.18 7.74
N ALA A 133 42.16 14.69 8.94
CA ALA A 133 42.66 13.33 9.13
C ALA A 133 41.62 12.27 8.74
N VAL A 134 40.32 12.46 9.02
CA VAL A 134 39.25 11.57 8.52
C VAL A 134 39.24 11.60 7.01
N ALA A 135 39.23 12.79 6.39
CA ALA A 135 39.19 12.92 4.93
C ALA A 135 40.43 12.31 4.25
N GLY A 136 41.60 12.40 4.89
CA GLY A 136 42.87 11.81 4.44
C GLY A 136 43.05 10.34 4.79
N CYS A 137 42.11 9.71 5.52
CA CYS A 137 42.26 8.34 6.03
C CYS A 137 43.47 8.16 6.96
N ASP A 138 43.89 9.21 7.66
CA ASP A 138 45.07 9.21 8.52
C ASP A 138 44.72 8.66 9.92
N ALA A 139 44.93 7.37 10.07
CA ALA A 139 44.67 6.63 11.31
C ALA A 139 45.63 7.11 12.44
N THR A 140 46.86 7.49 12.12
CA THR A 140 47.87 7.90 13.11
C THR A 140 47.51 9.19 13.76
N THR A 141 47.22 10.21 12.98
CA THR A 141 46.78 11.52 13.48
C THR A 141 45.47 11.40 14.26
N LEU A 142 44.48 10.60 13.80
CA LEU A 142 43.23 10.41 14.53
C LEU A 142 43.41 9.72 15.87
N THR A 143 44.22 8.67 15.93
CA THR A 143 44.51 7.99 17.22
C THR A 143 45.25 8.86 18.18
N SER A 144 46.21 9.67 17.72
CA SER A 144 46.93 10.63 18.58
C SER A 144 46.02 11.74 19.13
N LEU A 145 45.15 12.31 18.31
CA LEU A 145 44.16 13.31 18.74
C LEU A 145 43.16 12.70 19.75
N ALA A 146 42.68 11.48 19.49
CA ALA A 146 41.79 10.78 20.42
C ALA A 146 42.46 10.46 21.74
N SER A 147 43.74 10.06 21.73
CA SER A 147 44.53 9.80 22.95
C SER A 147 44.83 11.10 23.72
N ALA A 148 44.92 12.23 23.04
CA ALA A 148 45.03 13.56 23.64
C ALA A 148 43.69 14.09 24.19
N GLY A 149 42.62 13.26 24.20
CA GLY A 149 41.33 13.63 24.72
C GLY A 149 40.45 14.46 23.79
N VAL A 150 40.81 14.59 22.53
CA VAL A 150 40.00 15.31 21.52
C VAL A 150 38.85 14.40 21.04
N SER A 151 37.63 14.94 21.13
CA SER A 151 36.46 14.21 20.62
C SER A 151 36.45 14.23 19.09
N ILE A 152 36.67 13.06 18.46
CA ILE A 152 36.62 12.92 17.02
C ILE A 152 35.16 12.93 16.56
N PRO A 153 34.76 13.79 15.60
CA PRO A 153 33.38 13.79 15.10
C PRO A 153 33.04 12.49 14.37
N THR A 154 31.81 11.98 14.57
CA THR A 154 31.28 10.89 13.79
C THR A 154 30.67 11.44 12.51
N THR A 155 30.83 10.71 11.40
CA THR A 155 30.17 11.00 10.13
C THR A 155 28.66 10.86 10.31
N SER A 156 27.88 11.83 9.86
CA SER A 156 26.42 11.78 9.94
C SER A 156 25.85 10.79 8.91
N PRO A 157 24.66 10.24 9.15
CA PRO A 157 23.99 9.38 8.16
C PRO A 157 23.80 10.06 6.80
N ALA A 158 23.45 11.35 6.78
CA ALA A 158 23.28 12.10 5.54
C ALA A 158 24.59 12.21 4.74
N GLU A 159 25.73 12.36 5.42
CA GLU A 159 27.05 12.36 4.78
C GLU A 159 27.43 10.98 4.29
N ASP A 160 27.16 9.91 5.05
CA ASP A 160 27.48 8.54 4.62
C ASP A 160 26.62 8.06 3.45
N PHE A 161 25.38 8.54 3.33
CA PHE A 161 24.50 8.20 2.21
C PHE A 161 24.87 8.87 0.90
N SER A 162 25.69 9.91 0.92
CA SER A 162 26.12 10.58 -0.31
C SER A 162 26.99 9.68 -1.18
N ASP A 163 26.93 9.84 -2.50
CA ASP A 163 27.84 9.12 -3.42
C ASP A 163 29.30 9.49 -3.20
N GLN A 164 29.56 10.70 -2.69
CA GLN A 164 30.90 11.16 -2.34
C GLN A 164 31.51 10.33 -1.20
N SER A 165 30.70 9.83 -0.27
CA SER A 165 31.19 9.02 0.85
C SER A 165 31.69 7.63 0.41
N LYS A 166 31.30 7.13 -0.77
CA LYS A 166 31.79 5.86 -1.29
C LYS A 166 33.31 5.87 -1.47
N GLY A 167 33.86 7.00 -1.89
CA GLY A 167 35.29 7.21 -2.05
C GLY A 167 35.99 7.88 -0.86
N ALA A 168 35.33 8.08 0.26
CA ALA A 168 35.85 8.77 1.44
C ALA A 168 35.97 7.84 2.65
N CYS A 169 36.93 8.13 3.53
CA CYS A 169 36.98 7.54 4.86
C CYS A 169 35.94 8.20 5.77
N VAL A 170 35.39 7.40 6.69
CA VAL A 170 34.33 7.81 7.62
C VAL A 170 34.63 7.29 9.02
N VAL A 171 34.13 7.99 10.04
CA VAL A 171 34.15 7.51 11.43
C VAL A 171 32.73 7.17 11.83
N LEU A 172 32.44 5.88 12.04
CA LEU A 172 31.14 5.38 12.39
C LEU A 172 31.14 4.67 13.76
N ARG A 173 29.98 4.63 14.41
CA ARG A 173 29.78 3.92 15.68
C ARG A 173 29.38 2.47 15.41
N GLU A 174 29.85 1.58 16.29
CA GLU A 174 29.29 0.24 16.37
C GLU A 174 27.88 0.25 16.97
N ALA A 175 27.00 -0.60 16.44
CA ALA A 175 25.59 -0.64 16.85
C ALA A 175 25.38 -1.03 18.33
N ASN A 176 26.25 -1.91 18.86
CA ASN A 176 26.14 -2.48 20.20
C ASN A 176 27.25 -2.02 21.18
N SER A 177 28.02 -1.00 20.80
CA SER A 177 29.16 -0.50 21.57
C SER A 177 29.24 1.02 21.52
N LYS A 178 29.97 1.59 22.49
CA LYS A 178 30.37 3.00 22.43
C LYS A 178 31.58 3.20 21.50
N SER A 179 32.17 2.12 21.01
CA SER A 179 33.34 2.15 20.12
C SER A 179 33.00 2.81 18.79
N ARG A 180 34.00 3.41 18.22
CA ARG A 180 33.95 4.06 16.91
C ARG A 180 35.12 3.53 16.06
N LEU A 181 34.88 3.36 14.78
CA LEU A 181 35.87 2.85 13.86
C LEU A 181 36.13 3.91 12.77
N LEU A 182 37.39 4.15 12.47
CA LEU A 182 37.81 4.79 11.23
C LEU A 182 37.74 3.72 10.13
N LEU A 183 36.91 3.95 9.15
CA LEU A 183 36.65 3.05 8.06
C LEU A 183 37.16 3.63 6.75
N GLY A 184 37.78 2.78 5.94
CA GLY A 184 38.23 3.12 4.60
C GLY A 184 37.07 3.31 3.61
N PRO A 185 37.39 3.77 2.39
CA PRO A 185 36.40 3.99 1.34
C PRO A 185 35.73 2.67 0.91
N VAL A 186 34.47 2.75 0.49
CA VAL A 186 33.75 1.60 -0.12
C VAL A 186 34.36 1.25 -1.47
N THR A 187 34.59 2.27 -2.31
CA THR A 187 35.25 2.12 -3.61
C THR A 187 36.72 2.42 -3.50
N ARG A 188 37.57 1.71 -4.23
CA ARG A 188 39.04 1.88 -4.17
C ARG A 188 39.46 3.32 -4.48
N LYS A 189 40.16 3.94 -3.53
CA LYS A 189 40.79 5.23 -3.67
C LYS A 189 42.17 5.19 -2.98
N ALA A 190 43.21 5.63 -3.67
CA ALA A 190 44.60 5.61 -3.14
C ALA A 190 45.05 4.26 -2.56
N GLY A 191 44.66 3.17 -3.17
CA GLY A 191 45.04 1.81 -2.72
C GLY A 191 44.13 1.22 -1.62
N LEU A 192 43.28 2.02 -1.01
CA LEU A 192 42.31 1.59 0.00
C LEU A 192 40.92 1.33 -0.62
N GLY A 193 40.15 0.43 0.00
CA GLY A 193 38.79 0.08 -0.47
C GLY A 193 38.78 -1.02 -1.52
N ILE A 194 37.59 -1.25 -2.08
CA ILE A 194 37.34 -2.38 -2.98
C ILE A 194 37.14 -1.87 -4.42
N PRO A 195 37.77 -2.49 -5.45
CA PRO A 195 37.48 -2.12 -6.83
C PRO A 195 36.00 -2.28 -7.14
N GLY A 196 35.37 -1.20 -7.59
CA GLY A 196 33.93 -1.18 -7.89
C GLY A 196 33.00 -1.16 -6.67
N GLY A 197 33.56 -1.18 -5.44
CA GLY A 197 32.78 -1.16 -4.20
C GLY A 197 32.01 -2.47 -3.93
N LEU A 198 31.79 -2.79 -2.67
CA LEU A 198 30.93 -3.90 -2.25
C LEU A 198 29.75 -3.33 -1.44
N THR A 199 28.55 -3.59 -1.92
CA THR A 199 27.31 -3.02 -1.38
C THR A 199 26.22 -4.07 -1.29
N GLY A 200 25.05 -3.72 -0.77
CA GLY A 200 23.87 -4.60 -0.73
C GLY A 200 23.43 -5.11 -2.11
N ASN A 201 23.74 -4.40 -3.18
CA ASN A 201 23.44 -4.85 -4.56
C ASN A 201 24.24 -6.10 -4.98
N ASP A 202 25.32 -6.39 -4.31
CA ASP A 202 26.15 -7.57 -4.54
C ASP A 202 25.68 -8.79 -3.74
N VAL A 203 24.64 -8.64 -2.89
CA VAL A 203 24.01 -9.73 -2.15
C VAL A 203 22.93 -10.37 -3.01
N SER A 204 22.87 -11.71 -3.02
CA SER A 204 21.83 -12.48 -3.73
C SER A 204 20.73 -12.97 -2.81
N ASP A 205 21.07 -13.34 -1.57
CA ASP A 205 20.12 -13.79 -0.55
C ASP A 205 20.65 -13.50 0.85
N ALA A 206 19.73 -13.38 1.83
CA ALA A 206 20.09 -13.26 3.23
C ALA A 206 19.07 -13.99 4.11
N ARG A 207 19.55 -14.71 5.12
CA ARG A 207 18.71 -15.46 6.07
C ARG A 207 19.26 -15.37 7.48
N SER A 208 18.36 -15.43 8.48
CA SER A 208 18.81 -15.57 9.85
C SER A 208 19.19 -17.02 10.12
N THR A 209 20.28 -17.23 10.86
CA THR A 209 20.78 -18.54 11.25
C THR A 209 21.18 -18.52 12.72
N PHE A 210 21.25 -19.69 13.34
CA PHE A 210 21.80 -19.85 14.67
C PHE A 210 23.20 -20.45 14.58
N ALA A 211 24.19 -19.66 14.95
CA ALA A 211 25.59 -20.09 14.97
C ALA A 211 25.95 -20.59 16.38
N GLN A 212 26.35 -21.85 16.49
CA GLN A 212 26.75 -22.43 17.78
C GLN A 212 27.91 -21.62 18.39
N GLY A 213 27.75 -21.22 19.65
CA GLY A 213 28.73 -20.40 20.37
C GLY A 213 28.70 -18.88 20.07
N GLN A 214 27.98 -18.43 19.06
CA GLN A 214 27.89 -17.02 18.67
C GLN A 214 26.46 -16.45 18.70
N GLY A 215 25.45 -17.31 18.89
CA GLY A 215 24.05 -16.88 18.91
C GLY A 215 23.43 -16.70 17.53
N TYR A 216 22.41 -15.84 17.44
CA TYR A 216 21.78 -15.54 16.15
C TYR A 216 22.65 -14.65 15.28
N ALA A 217 22.78 -15.03 14.01
CA ALA A 217 23.54 -14.33 12.99
C ALA A 217 22.72 -14.17 11.72
N VAL A 218 23.16 -13.29 10.81
CA VAL A 218 22.61 -13.20 9.47
C VAL A 218 23.64 -13.75 8.47
N GLU A 219 23.26 -14.80 7.78
CA GLU A 219 24.03 -15.39 6.70
C GLU A 219 23.62 -14.73 5.37
N MET A 220 24.61 -14.25 4.63
CA MET A 220 24.43 -13.63 3.32
C MET A 220 25.12 -14.43 2.25
N SER A 221 24.42 -14.67 1.14
CA SER A 221 24.99 -15.19 -0.09
C SER A 221 25.34 -14.02 -1.01
N LEU A 222 26.53 -13.99 -1.55
CA LEU A 222 26.98 -12.97 -2.48
C LEU A 222 26.80 -13.45 -3.93
N LYS A 223 26.51 -12.53 -4.84
CA LYS A 223 26.58 -12.77 -6.29
C LYS A 223 28.03 -13.06 -6.68
N SER A 224 28.29 -13.72 -7.81
CA SER A 224 29.64 -14.04 -8.25
C SER A 224 30.55 -12.82 -8.33
N SER A 225 30.03 -11.68 -8.81
CA SER A 225 30.76 -10.40 -8.83
C SER A 225 31.05 -9.88 -7.42
N GLY A 226 30.09 -10.02 -6.51
CA GLY A 226 30.20 -9.60 -5.11
C GLY A 226 31.21 -10.46 -4.36
N LEU A 227 31.20 -11.78 -4.58
CA LEU A 227 32.13 -12.70 -3.97
C LEU A 227 33.57 -12.38 -4.40
N LYS A 228 33.81 -12.10 -5.70
CA LYS A 228 35.10 -11.64 -6.18
C LYS A 228 35.59 -10.39 -5.47
N LYS A 229 34.72 -9.35 -5.36
CA LYS A 229 35.01 -8.10 -4.65
C LYS A 229 35.32 -8.34 -3.17
N PHE A 230 34.58 -9.25 -2.52
CA PHE A 230 34.79 -9.61 -1.13
C PHE A 230 36.14 -10.31 -0.94
N ASN A 231 36.52 -11.23 -1.85
CA ASN A 231 37.80 -11.91 -1.83
C ASN A 231 38.98 -10.96 -2.10
N ASP A 232 38.81 -9.98 -3.00
CA ASP A 232 39.81 -8.92 -3.21
C ASP A 232 40.09 -8.13 -1.92
N LEU A 233 39.01 -7.82 -1.14
CA LEU A 233 39.17 -7.17 0.16
C LEU A 233 39.82 -8.12 1.19
N ALA A 234 39.38 -9.37 1.22
CA ALA A 234 39.95 -10.38 2.13
C ALA A 234 41.44 -10.59 1.88
N ALA A 235 41.86 -10.72 0.64
CA ALA A 235 43.28 -10.87 0.27
C ALA A 235 44.12 -9.65 0.68
N ALA A 236 43.55 -8.45 0.60
CA ALA A 236 44.22 -7.20 1.02
C ALA A 236 44.32 -7.04 2.54
N SER A 237 43.42 -7.64 3.29
CA SER A 237 43.28 -7.44 4.76
C SER A 237 43.78 -8.65 5.57
N TYR A 238 43.71 -9.87 5.01
CA TYR A 238 44.15 -11.08 5.67
C TYR A 238 45.66 -11.01 5.98
N GLY A 239 46.03 -11.36 7.21
CA GLY A 239 47.44 -11.27 7.66
C GLY A 239 47.88 -9.88 8.15
N GLN A 240 47.05 -8.87 8.03
CA GLN A 240 47.29 -7.54 8.64
C GLN A 240 47.12 -7.61 10.16
N SER A 241 47.81 -6.71 10.87
CA SER A 241 47.60 -6.58 12.31
C SER A 241 46.23 -5.94 12.63
N PRO A 242 45.53 -6.37 13.71
CA PRO A 242 44.29 -5.75 14.13
C PRO A 242 44.43 -4.23 14.35
N PRO A 243 43.44 -3.42 13.95
CA PRO A 243 42.12 -3.80 13.41
C PRO A 243 42.07 -3.86 11.87
N ARG A 244 43.21 -3.72 11.17
CA ARG A 244 43.26 -3.68 9.70
C ARG A 244 42.92 -5.02 9.03
N ASN A 245 42.96 -6.12 9.77
CA ASN A 245 42.51 -7.43 9.33
C ASN A 245 40.98 -7.62 9.37
N GLN A 246 40.22 -6.55 9.64
CA GLN A 246 38.75 -6.56 9.80
C GLN A 246 38.05 -5.89 8.63
N VAL A 247 36.84 -6.37 8.35
CA VAL A 247 35.86 -5.70 7.47
C VAL A 247 34.66 -5.24 8.26
N ALA A 248 34.38 -3.95 8.20
CA ALA A 248 33.17 -3.40 8.80
C ALA A 248 31.98 -3.59 7.88
N ILE A 249 30.95 -4.24 8.38
CA ILE A 249 29.64 -4.39 7.75
C ILE A 249 28.78 -3.25 8.26
N VAL A 250 28.54 -2.26 7.40
CA VAL A 250 27.87 -1.00 7.72
C VAL A 250 26.48 -1.02 7.13
N LEU A 251 25.50 -0.78 7.96
CA LEU A 251 24.10 -0.58 7.57
C LEU A 251 23.62 0.77 8.09
N ASP A 252 23.13 1.62 7.21
CA ASP A 252 22.55 2.92 7.54
C ASP A 252 23.47 3.75 8.46
N ALA A 253 24.74 3.90 8.06
CA ALA A 253 25.77 4.64 8.78
C ALA A 253 26.11 4.09 10.19
N ARG A 254 25.79 2.83 10.47
CA ARG A 254 26.18 2.14 11.71
C ARG A 254 26.92 0.85 11.40
N VAL A 255 28.00 0.61 12.11
CA VAL A 255 28.73 -0.66 12.01
C VAL A 255 27.95 -1.73 12.78
N LEU A 256 27.41 -2.71 12.06
CA LEU A 256 26.70 -3.83 12.66
C LEU A 256 27.67 -4.83 13.30
N SER A 257 28.78 -5.10 12.58
CA SER A 257 29.82 -6.04 12.96
C SER A 257 31.10 -5.70 12.19
N ALA A 258 32.23 -6.00 12.78
CA ALA A 258 33.55 -5.85 12.15
C ALA A 258 34.38 -7.13 12.33
N PRO A 259 33.98 -8.26 11.66
CA PRO A 259 34.71 -9.52 11.78
C PRO A 259 36.10 -9.43 11.18
N ALA A 260 37.05 -10.15 11.78
CA ALA A 260 38.38 -10.34 11.19
C ALA A 260 38.32 -11.44 10.11
N PHE A 261 39.02 -11.23 9.04
CA PHE A 261 39.19 -12.24 8.00
C PHE A 261 39.98 -13.45 8.53
N GLN A 262 39.39 -14.64 8.41
CA GLN A 262 40.04 -15.91 8.79
C GLN A 262 40.77 -16.58 7.60
N ALA A 263 40.51 -16.10 6.39
CA ALA A 263 41.11 -16.60 5.14
C ALA A 263 41.22 -15.44 4.13
N SER A 264 42.11 -15.63 3.13
CA SER A 264 42.21 -14.67 2.02
C SER A 264 41.22 -14.91 0.90
N ASN A 265 40.52 -16.07 0.90
CA ASN A 265 39.57 -16.46 -0.13
C ASN A 265 38.41 -17.23 0.48
N PHE A 266 37.19 -16.88 0.06
CA PHE A 266 35.94 -17.49 0.50
C PHE A 266 35.19 -18.02 -0.72
N THR A 267 34.46 -19.13 -0.52
CA THR A 267 33.75 -19.83 -1.61
C THR A 267 32.22 -19.83 -1.45
N GLY A 268 31.68 -19.11 -0.45
CA GLY A 268 30.26 -19.24 -0.16
C GLY A 268 29.66 -18.04 0.52
N THR A 269 29.14 -18.24 1.68
CA THR A 269 28.34 -17.26 2.44
C THR A 269 29.20 -16.47 3.41
N VAL A 270 28.78 -15.25 3.68
CA VAL A 270 29.35 -14.33 4.68
C VAL A 270 28.37 -14.20 5.82
N GLN A 271 28.85 -14.30 7.07
CA GLN A 271 28.02 -14.15 8.24
C GLN A 271 28.21 -12.79 8.90
N ILE A 272 27.08 -12.12 9.21
CA ILE A 272 27.04 -10.96 10.10
C ILE A 272 26.76 -11.50 11.51
N THR A 273 27.77 -11.48 12.34
CA THR A 273 27.66 -11.88 13.76
C THR A 273 27.46 -10.67 14.66
N GLY A 274 26.79 -10.85 15.79
CA GLY A 274 26.55 -9.81 16.77
C GLY A 274 25.54 -10.27 17.83
N ASN A 275 25.26 -9.44 18.84
CA ASN A 275 24.26 -9.75 19.86
C ASN A 275 22.84 -9.57 19.31
N PHE A 276 22.44 -10.44 18.36
CA PHE A 276 21.12 -10.41 17.78
C PHE A 276 20.13 -11.28 18.56
N THR A 277 18.94 -10.74 18.77
CA THR A 277 17.77 -11.58 19.13
C THR A 277 17.26 -12.28 17.85
N PRO A 278 16.51 -13.41 17.97
CA PRO A 278 15.92 -14.10 16.82
C PRO A 278 15.17 -13.14 15.87
N SER A 279 14.33 -12.28 16.44
CA SER A 279 13.55 -11.29 15.70
C SER A 279 14.43 -10.30 14.97
N ARG A 280 15.45 -9.72 15.64
CA ARG A 280 16.36 -8.76 15.00
C ARG A 280 17.19 -9.36 13.87
N ALA A 281 17.67 -10.61 14.03
CA ALA A 281 18.38 -11.31 12.95
C ALA A 281 17.46 -11.55 11.76
N SER A 282 16.20 -11.96 12.00
CA SER A 282 15.21 -12.17 10.95
C SER A 282 14.85 -10.86 10.23
N ASP A 283 14.59 -9.79 10.97
CA ASP A 283 14.28 -8.48 10.39
C ASP A 283 15.45 -7.96 9.55
N LEU A 284 16.68 -8.05 10.07
CA LEU A 284 17.89 -7.63 9.35
C LEU A 284 18.10 -8.45 8.06
N ALA A 285 17.87 -9.75 8.11
CA ALA A 285 17.99 -10.62 6.95
C ALA A 285 16.99 -10.22 5.86
N LYS A 286 15.74 -9.93 6.22
CA LYS A 286 14.70 -9.43 5.27
C LYS A 286 15.10 -8.11 4.65
N VAL A 287 15.55 -7.16 5.47
CA VAL A 287 15.98 -5.84 5.00
C VAL A 287 17.15 -5.94 4.01
N ILE A 288 18.12 -6.80 4.28
CA ILE A 288 19.26 -7.04 3.37
C ILE A 288 18.82 -7.75 2.09
N LYS A 289 17.95 -8.75 2.19
CA LYS A 289 17.44 -9.53 1.05
C LYS A 289 16.66 -8.68 0.05
N TYR A 290 15.81 -7.77 0.52
CA TYR A 290 14.99 -6.90 -0.35
C TYR A 290 15.73 -5.64 -0.82
N GLY A 291 16.95 -5.43 -0.35
CA GLY A 291 17.85 -4.41 -0.86
C GLY A 291 17.69 -3.02 -0.24
N ALA A 292 18.59 -2.14 -0.64
CA ALA A 292 18.65 -0.76 -0.20
C ALA A 292 17.65 0.12 -0.95
N LEU A 293 17.05 1.08 -0.24
CA LEU A 293 16.27 2.14 -0.87
C LEU A 293 17.21 3.06 -1.67
N PRO A 294 16.99 3.25 -2.99
CA PRO A 294 17.81 4.16 -3.81
C PRO A 294 17.75 5.60 -3.32
N VAL A 295 16.65 6.01 -2.71
CA VAL A 295 16.46 7.34 -2.11
C VAL A 295 16.32 7.20 -0.61
N ALA A 296 17.15 7.93 0.14
CA ALA A 296 17.02 7.99 1.59
C ALA A 296 15.71 8.66 1.98
N LEU A 297 15.01 8.07 2.95
CA LEU A 297 13.72 8.54 3.41
C LEU A 297 13.79 8.99 4.88
N ARG A 298 13.04 10.04 5.20
CA ARG A 298 12.83 10.49 6.57
C ARG A 298 11.35 10.45 6.90
N GLN A 299 11.00 9.82 8.00
CA GLN A 299 9.65 9.85 8.52
C GLN A 299 9.26 11.28 8.91
N ILE A 300 8.18 11.79 8.34
CA ILE A 300 7.63 13.12 8.63
C ILE A 300 6.35 13.07 9.42
N ASN A 301 5.56 12.00 9.27
CA ASN A 301 4.33 11.81 10.01
C ASN A 301 4.12 10.32 10.32
N SER A 302 3.41 10.04 11.42
CA SER A 302 2.95 8.71 11.76
C SER A 302 1.63 8.83 12.52
N GLN A 303 0.60 8.19 12.00
CA GLN A 303 -0.72 8.13 12.61
C GLN A 303 -1.06 6.70 13.00
N ASP A 304 -1.52 6.55 14.24
CA ASP A 304 -2.08 5.30 14.71
C ASP A 304 -3.59 5.36 14.60
N VAL A 305 -4.17 4.40 13.89
CA VAL A 305 -5.62 4.22 13.82
C VAL A 305 -6.00 3.08 14.76
N SER A 306 -6.72 3.42 15.82
CA SER A 306 -7.18 2.40 16.77
C SER A 306 -8.21 1.48 16.11
N PRO A 307 -8.10 0.13 16.26
CA PRO A 307 -9.11 -0.81 15.79
C PRO A 307 -10.50 -0.57 16.37
N THR A 308 -10.59 0.00 17.57
CA THR A 308 -11.88 0.33 18.22
C THR A 308 -12.57 1.49 17.52
N LEU A 309 -11.83 2.55 17.18
CA LEU A 309 -12.36 3.69 16.40
C LEU A 309 -12.85 3.24 15.03
N GLY A 310 -12.09 2.39 14.33
CA GLY A 310 -12.47 1.85 13.02
C GLY A 310 -13.77 1.02 13.10
N ASN A 311 -13.92 0.16 14.09
CA ASN A 311 -15.14 -0.63 14.30
C ASN A 311 -16.37 0.25 14.60
N ASP A 312 -16.20 1.28 15.42
CA ASP A 312 -17.29 2.19 15.75
C ASP A 312 -17.72 3.02 14.52
N GLN A 313 -16.76 3.48 13.73
CA GLN A 313 -17.02 4.17 12.47
C GLN A 313 -17.68 3.24 11.43
N LEU A 314 -17.25 2.00 11.32
CA LEU A 314 -17.88 1.01 10.44
C LEU A 314 -19.33 0.73 10.86
N ARG A 315 -19.59 0.53 12.16
CA ARG A 315 -20.95 0.34 12.68
C ARG A 315 -21.82 1.56 12.41
N ALA A 316 -21.32 2.76 12.65
CA ALA A 316 -22.01 4.00 12.37
C ALA A 316 -22.30 4.16 10.87
N GLY A 317 -21.33 3.85 10.00
CA GLY A 317 -21.50 3.87 8.55
C GLY A 317 -22.52 2.87 8.04
N ILE A 318 -22.51 1.63 8.56
CA ILE A 318 -23.51 0.61 8.25
C ILE A 318 -24.90 1.05 8.75
N ALA A 319 -24.99 1.56 9.98
CA ALA A 319 -26.26 2.04 10.52
C ALA A 319 -26.82 3.20 9.69
N ALA A 320 -26.00 4.18 9.33
CA ALA A 320 -26.38 5.29 8.44
C ALA A 320 -26.83 4.78 7.07
N GLY A 321 -26.13 3.81 6.49
CA GLY A 321 -26.51 3.17 5.24
C GLY A 321 -27.85 2.46 5.33
N ILE A 322 -28.09 1.68 6.37
CA ILE A 322 -29.40 0.99 6.61
C ILE A 322 -30.52 2.01 6.79
N ILE A 323 -30.30 3.05 7.59
CA ILE A 323 -31.29 4.12 7.78
C ILE A 323 -31.57 4.83 6.45
N GLY A 324 -30.53 5.17 5.69
CA GLY A 324 -30.68 5.80 4.37
C GLY A 324 -31.47 4.93 3.40
N ILE A 325 -31.15 3.64 3.30
CA ILE A 325 -31.91 2.67 2.49
C ILE A 325 -33.37 2.58 2.98
N ALA A 326 -33.60 2.50 4.28
CA ALA A 326 -34.95 2.41 4.85
C ALA A 326 -35.81 3.65 4.53
N LEU A 327 -35.22 4.85 4.62
CA LEU A 327 -35.90 6.10 4.27
C LEU A 327 -36.24 6.19 2.78
N VAL A 328 -35.27 5.88 1.91
CA VAL A 328 -35.48 5.80 0.46
C VAL A 328 -36.55 4.74 0.13
N ALA A 329 -36.47 3.63 0.78
CA ALA A 329 -37.40 2.53 0.68
C ALA A 329 -38.85 2.98 1.00
N LEU A 330 -39.01 3.58 2.15
CA LEU A 330 -40.32 4.10 2.60
C LEU A 330 -40.88 5.10 1.58
N TYR A 331 -40.04 6.06 1.16
CA TYR A 331 -40.40 7.02 0.13
C TYR A 331 -40.88 6.36 -1.16
N MET A 332 -40.07 5.41 -1.69
CA MET A 332 -40.37 4.71 -2.94
C MET A 332 -41.63 3.84 -2.85
N LEU A 333 -41.85 3.16 -1.71
CA LEU A 333 -43.07 2.38 -1.50
C LEU A 333 -44.34 3.28 -1.40
N VAL A 334 -44.25 4.41 -0.72
CA VAL A 334 -45.37 5.32 -0.58
C VAL A 334 -45.69 6.00 -1.90
N TYR A 335 -44.69 6.47 -2.64
CA TYR A 335 -44.89 7.25 -3.86
C TYR A 335 -45.06 6.39 -5.12
N TYR A 336 -44.22 5.35 -5.30
CA TYR A 336 -44.24 4.47 -6.49
C TYR A 336 -44.95 3.15 -6.26
N ARG A 337 -45.34 2.83 -5.03
CA ARG A 337 -46.11 1.64 -4.67
C ARG A 337 -45.45 0.35 -5.20
N ILE A 338 -46.11 -0.41 -6.10
CA ILE A 338 -45.60 -1.67 -6.64
C ILE A 338 -44.27 -1.49 -7.40
N LEU A 339 -44.06 -0.34 -8.07
CA LEU A 339 -42.78 -0.02 -8.70
C LEU A 339 -41.68 0.19 -7.67
N GLY A 340 -42.01 0.61 -6.45
CA GLY A 340 -41.08 0.68 -5.34
C GLY A 340 -40.45 -0.67 -5.00
N LEU A 341 -41.19 -1.78 -5.11
CA LEU A 341 -40.64 -3.14 -4.94
C LEU A 341 -39.61 -3.48 -6.00
N VAL A 342 -39.77 -2.97 -7.22
CA VAL A 342 -38.77 -3.14 -8.29
C VAL A 342 -37.48 -2.43 -7.94
N VAL A 343 -37.55 -1.24 -7.31
CA VAL A 343 -36.36 -0.51 -6.82
C VAL A 343 -35.60 -1.36 -5.80
N PHE A 344 -36.31 -1.96 -4.84
CA PHE A 344 -35.65 -2.85 -3.86
C PHE A 344 -34.96 -4.04 -4.51
N ALA A 345 -35.66 -4.69 -5.43
CA ALA A 345 -35.09 -5.82 -6.15
C ALA A 345 -33.83 -5.39 -6.94
N GLY A 346 -33.87 -4.21 -7.59
CA GLY A 346 -32.74 -3.62 -8.31
C GLY A 346 -31.56 -3.29 -7.40
N LEU A 347 -31.82 -2.59 -6.27
CA LEU A 347 -30.80 -2.29 -5.26
C LEU A 347 -30.20 -3.57 -4.66
N GLY A 348 -31.02 -4.60 -4.42
CA GLY A 348 -30.56 -5.90 -3.94
C GLY A 348 -29.62 -6.59 -4.94
N VAL A 349 -29.95 -6.56 -6.22
CA VAL A 349 -29.10 -7.09 -7.29
C VAL A 349 -27.81 -6.31 -7.43
N SER A 350 -27.86 -4.96 -7.43
CA SER A 350 -26.68 -4.09 -7.48
C SER A 350 -25.77 -4.31 -6.27
N GLY A 351 -26.35 -4.39 -5.07
CA GLY A 351 -25.62 -4.65 -3.82
C GLY A 351 -24.96 -6.02 -3.80
N ALA A 352 -25.67 -7.06 -4.30
CA ALA A 352 -25.15 -8.42 -4.39
C ALA A 352 -23.95 -8.50 -5.38
N LEU A 353 -24.06 -7.85 -6.54
CA LEU A 353 -22.96 -7.77 -7.51
C LEU A 353 -21.78 -6.99 -6.96
N LEU A 354 -22.03 -5.84 -6.32
CA LEU A 354 -21.00 -5.04 -5.70
C LEU A 354 -20.27 -5.82 -4.59
N PHE A 355 -21.03 -6.52 -3.73
CA PHE A 355 -20.44 -7.40 -2.72
C PHE A 355 -19.57 -8.50 -3.34
N ALA A 356 -20.07 -9.16 -4.39
CA ALA A 356 -19.32 -10.21 -5.08
C ALA A 356 -18.04 -9.68 -5.75
N ILE A 357 -18.06 -8.45 -6.29
CA ILE A 357 -16.85 -7.80 -6.85
C ILE A 357 -15.86 -7.49 -5.72
N VAL A 358 -16.31 -6.87 -4.64
CA VAL A 358 -15.44 -6.44 -3.55
C VAL A 358 -14.84 -7.63 -2.80
N ALA A 359 -15.66 -8.65 -2.49
CA ALA A 359 -15.21 -9.82 -1.75
C ALA A 359 -14.51 -10.85 -2.65
N GLY A 360 -14.99 -11.06 -3.89
CA GLY A 360 -14.46 -12.10 -4.79
C GLY A 360 -13.18 -11.68 -5.49
N ILE A 361 -13.13 -10.46 -6.02
CA ILE A 361 -12.02 -9.95 -6.83
C ILE A 361 -11.14 -8.98 -6.04
N GLY A 362 -11.67 -8.37 -4.98
CA GLY A 362 -10.97 -7.40 -4.13
C GLY A 362 -9.57 -7.85 -3.69
N PRO A 363 -9.41 -9.05 -3.12
CA PRO A 363 -8.11 -9.55 -2.69
C PRO A 363 -7.07 -9.65 -3.83
N SER A 364 -7.51 -10.02 -5.04
CA SER A 364 -6.62 -10.13 -6.21
C SER A 364 -6.21 -8.79 -6.79
N LEU A 365 -7.06 -7.78 -6.66
CA LEU A 365 -6.82 -6.41 -7.15
C LEU A 365 -6.32 -5.46 -6.07
N HIS A 366 -6.05 -5.95 -4.86
CA HIS A 366 -5.66 -5.15 -3.69
C HIS A 366 -6.68 -4.02 -3.38
N LEU A 367 -7.99 -4.33 -3.49
CA LEU A 367 -9.08 -3.40 -3.22
C LEU A 367 -9.52 -3.52 -1.76
N ALA A 368 -9.05 -2.62 -0.92
CA ALA A 368 -9.49 -2.54 0.47
C ALA A 368 -10.74 -1.66 0.60
N LEU A 369 -11.73 -2.12 1.37
CA LEU A 369 -12.92 -1.35 1.73
C LEU A 369 -12.55 -0.35 2.83
N THR A 370 -12.45 0.92 2.48
CA THR A 370 -12.20 2.04 3.39
C THR A 370 -13.52 2.67 3.86
N LEU A 371 -13.50 3.49 4.91
CA LEU A 371 -14.67 4.24 5.37
C LEU A 371 -15.23 5.15 4.26
N SER A 372 -14.34 5.81 3.53
CA SER A 372 -14.72 6.63 2.37
C SER A 372 -15.28 5.79 1.23
N GLY A 373 -14.79 4.56 1.03
CA GLY A 373 -15.36 3.59 0.09
C GLY A 373 -16.80 3.22 0.45
N VAL A 374 -17.07 2.94 1.74
CA VAL A 374 -18.44 2.73 2.24
C VAL A 374 -19.32 3.95 1.96
N THR A 375 -18.81 5.16 2.20
CA THR A 375 -19.53 6.40 1.87
C THR A 375 -19.85 6.49 0.37
N GLY A 376 -18.91 6.11 -0.51
CA GLY A 376 -19.13 6.05 -1.97
C GLY A 376 -20.27 5.09 -2.34
N ILE A 377 -20.33 3.92 -1.69
CA ILE A 377 -21.41 2.94 -1.86
C ILE A 377 -22.76 3.54 -1.40
N VAL A 378 -22.81 4.19 -0.26
CA VAL A 378 -24.06 4.83 0.24
C VAL A 378 -24.53 5.94 -0.70
N VAL A 379 -23.63 6.77 -1.20
CA VAL A 379 -23.96 7.82 -2.19
C VAL A 379 -24.47 7.21 -3.49
N SER A 380 -23.89 6.10 -3.96
CA SER A 380 -24.31 5.44 -5.20
C SER A 380 -25.75 4.91 -5.13
N ILE A 381 -26.25 4.54 -3.94
CA ILE A 381 -27.66 4.16 -3.75
C ILE A 381 -28.59 5.32 -4.15
N GLY A 382 -28.23 6.55 -3.79
CA GLY A 382 -28.98 7.74 -4.20
C GLY A 382 -29.02 7.89 -5.72
N ILE A 383 -27.88 7.74 -6.39
CA ILE A 383 -27.77 7.84 -7.86
C ILE A 383 -28.61 6.75 -8.54
N THR A 384 -28.53 5.50 -8.07
CA THR A 384 -29.34 4.39 -8.58
C THR A 384 -30.83 4.64 -8.45
N VAL A 385 -31.26 5.15 -7.30
CA VAL A 385 -32.70 5.49 -7.07
C VAL A 385 -33.13 6.61 -7.99
N ASP A 386 -32.31 7.61 -8.21
CA ASP A 386 -32.60 8.74 -9.11
C ASP A 386 -32.82 8.25 -10.56
N SER A 387 -31.99 7.32 -11.02
CA SER A 387 -32.13 6.65 -12.32
C SER A 387 -33.46 5.95 -12.46
N TYR A 388 -33.91 5.26 -11.39
CA TYR A 388 -35.24 4.58 -11.39
C TYR A 388 -36.40 5.55 -11.36
N VAL A 389 -36.29 6.65 -10.61
CA VAL A 389 -37.28 7.73 -10.58
C VAL A 389 -37.45 8.34 -11.96
N VAL A 390 -36.37 8.68 -12.66
CA VAL A 390 -36.42 9.20 -14.04
C VAL A 390 -37.14 8.25 -14.98
N TYR A 391 -36.90 6.96 -14.88
CA TYR A 391 -37.60 5.98 -15.69
C TYR A 391 -39.08 5.88 -15.34
N PHE A 392 -39.45 5.86 -14.06
CA PHE A 392 -40.86 5.71 -13.64
C PHE A 392 -41.69 6.95 -13.95
N GLU A 393 -41.11 8.14 -13.84
CA GLU A 393 -41.82 9.36 -14.25
C GLU A 393 -42.03 9.37 -15.78
N ARG A 394 -41.06 8.94 -16.57
CA ARG A 394 -41.27 8.80 -18.02
C ARG A 394 -42.31 7.73 -18.37
N LEU A 395 -42.37 6.65 -17.63
CA LEU A 395 -43.39 5.62 -17.76
C LEU A 395 -44.78 6.19 -17.47
N LYS A 396 -44.94 6.97 -16.39
CA LYS A 396 -46.19 7.65 -16.04
C LYS A 396 -46.61 8.67 -17.09
N ASP A 397 -45.66 9.44 -17.63
CA ASP A 397 -45.95 10.42 -18.68
C ASP A 397 -46.49 9.75 -19.95
N GLU A 398 -45.90 8.62 -20.36
CA GLU A 398 -46.38 7.84 -21.52
C GLU A 398 -47.78 7.26 -21.28
N ILE A 399 -48.10 6.85 -20.05
CA ILE A 399 -49.44 6.37 -19.67
C ILE A 399 -50.47 7.54 -19.66
N ARG A 400 -50.10 8.68 -19.09
CA ARG A 400 -50.93 9.91 -19.11
C ARG A 400 -51.21 10.40 -20.52
N ALA A 401 -50.32 10.14 -21.47
CA ALA A 401 -50.55 10.44 -22.87
C ALA A 401 -51.51 9.44 -23.59
N GLY A 402 -52.25 8.64 -22.81
CA GLY A 402 -53.30 7.74 -23.31
C GLY A 402 -52.79 6.43 -23.90
N ARG A 403 -51.56 6.05 -23.65
CA ARG A 403 -50.95 4.80 -24.18
C ARG A 403 -51.18 3.63 -23.25
N SER A 404 -51.21 2.41 -23.79
CA SER A 404 -51.24 1.23 -22.99
C SER A 404 -49.96 1.07 -22.14
N VAL A 405 -50.14 0.60 -20.89
CA VAL A 405 -49.01 0.36 -19.95
C VAL A 405 -47.90 -0.44 -20.60
N ARG A 406 -48.27 -1.47 -21.38
CA ARG A 406 -47.29 -2.33 -22.05
C ARG A 406 -46.41 -1.59 -23.08
N SER A 407 -46.99 -0.66 -23.87
CA SER A 407 -46.21 0.10 -24.85
C SER A 407 -45.44 1.24 -24.17
N SER A 408 -45.95 1.76 -23.06
CA SER A 408 -45.34 2.83 -22.29
C SER A 408 -44.04 2.40 -21.60
N VAL A 409 -43.93 1.13 -21.16
CA VAL A 409 -42.72 0.58 -20.54
C VAL A 409 -41.53 0.65 -21.50
N ASP A 410 -41.66 0.11 -22.69
CA ASP A 410 -40.54 0.03 -23.66
C ASP A 410 -40.17 1.42 -24.19
N ARG A 411 -41.15 2.30 -24.44
CA ARG A 411 -40.90 3.68 -24.90
C ARG A 411 -40.35 4.58 -23.82
N GLY A 412 -40.94 4.50 -22.62
CA GLY A 412 -40.45 5.22 -21.45
C GLY A 412 -39.01 4.87 -21.15
N PHE A 413 -38.68 3.57 -21.16
CA PHE A 413 -37.30 3.12 -20.96
C PHE A 413 -36.34 3.66 -22.05
N ALA A 414 -36.68 3.53 -23.33
CA ALA A 414 -35.80 4.00 -24.38
C ALA A 414 -35.47 5.50 -24.33
N ARG A 415 -36.42 6.30 -23.81
CA ARG A 415 -36.21 7.75 -23.62
C ARG A 415 -35.43 8.05 -22.33
N SER A 416 -35.81 7.43 -21.21
CA SER A 416 -35.15 7.65 -19.92
C SER A 416 -33.71 7.12 -19.92
N TYR A 417 -33.46 5.96 -20.56
CA TYR A 417 -32.13 5.34 -20.57
C TYR A 417 -31.05 6.24 -21.22
N ARG A 418 -31.41 7.04 -22.21
CA ARG A 418 -30.47 8.04 -22.77
C ARG A 418 -30.09 9.10 -21.74
N THR A 419 -31.06 9.55 -20.93
CA THR A 419 -30.83 10.54 -19.88
C THR A 419 -30.01 9.93 -18.74
N ILE A 420 -30.37 8.72 -18.31
CA ILE A 420 -29.64 7.96 -17.27
C ILE A 420 -28.19 7.75 -17.72
N TRP A 421 -27.98 7.28 -18.94
CA TRP A 421 -26.63 7.05 -19.46
C TRP A 421 -25.79 8.33 -19.48
N ALA A 422 -26.38 9.48 -19.87
CA ALA A 422 -25.68 10.75 -19.88
C ALA A 422 -25.32 11.23 -18.46
N ALA A 423 -26.25 11.09 -17.50
CA ALA A 423 -26.02 11.46 -16.10
C ALA A 423 -24.95 10.58 -15.44
N ASP A 424 -25.04 9.26 -15.64
CA ASP A 424 -24.08 8.29 -15.09
C ASP A 424 -22.70 8.45 -15.73
N PHE A 425 -22.63 8.80 -17.02
CA PHE A 425 -21.37 9.10 -17.68
C PHE A 425 -20.67 10.31 -17.05
N VAL A 426 -21.42 11.37 -16.72
CA VAL A 426 -20.85 12.52 -16.00
C VAL A 426 -20.36 12.10 -14.61
N SER A 427 -21.11 11.28 -13.90
CA SER A 427 -20.72 10.73 -12.59
C SER A 427 -19.47 9.88 -12.70
N LEU A 428 -19.36 9.05 -13.75
CA LEU A 428 -18.16 8.25 -14.04
C LEU A 428 -16.93 9.12 -14.38
N LEU A 429 -17.11 10.21 -15.13
CA LEU A 429 -16.03 11.17 -15.39
C LEU A 429 -15.55 11.82 -14.09
N GLY A 430 -16.47 12.22 -13.21
CA GLY A 430 -16.14 12.75 -11.89
C GLY A 430 -15.40 11.71 -11.02
N ALA A 431 -15.90 10.49 -10.98
CA ALA A 431 -15.26 9.39 -10.26
C ALA A 431 -13.87 9.08 -10.83
N ALA A 432 -13.72 9.04 -12.16
CA ALA A 432 -12.41 8.82 -12.81
C ALA A 432 -11.42 9.94 -12.51
N ALA A 433 -11.86 11.21 -12.58
CA ALA A 433 -11.02 12.36 -12.25
C ALA A 433 -10.56 12.31 -10.78
N LEU A 434 -11.48 12.01 -9.85
CA LEU A 434 -11.13 11.83 -8.44
C LEU A 434 -10.19 10.65 -8.24
N TYR A 435 -10.40 9.52 -8.91
CA TYR A 435 -9.53 8.34 -8.80
C TYR A 435 -8.09 8.61 -9.25
N VAL A 436 -7.91 9.43 -10.28
CA VAL A 436 -6.59 9.78 -10.83
C VAL A 436 -5.91 10.89 -10.03
N LEU A 437 -6.67 11.92 -9.61
CA LEU A 437 -6.11 13.12 -8.98
C LEU A 437 -6.08 13.04 -7.46
N ALA A 438 -7.01 12.31 -6.85
CA ALA A 438 -7.10 12.21 -5.40
C ALA A 438 -6.14 11.16 -4.82
N ILE A 439 -5.97 11.24 -3.52
CA ILE A 439 -4.96 10.55 -2.76
C ILE A 439 -5.62 9.90 -1.53
N GLY A 440 -5.08 8.76 -1.10
CA GLY A 440 -5.53 8.09 0.11
C GLY A 440 -7.02 7.69 0.05
N SER A 441 -7.75 7.96 1.11
CA SER A 441 -9.13 7.51 1.30
C SER A 441 -10.13 8.04 0.23
N VAL A 442 -9.89 9.21 -0.35
CA VAL A 442 -10.77 9.78 -1.41
C VAL A 442 -10.71 8.93 -2.69
N LYS A 443 -9.58 8.28 -2.95
CA LYS A 443 -9.43 7.35 -4.07
C LYS A 443 -10.35 6.13 -3.92
N GLY A 444 -10.48 5.62 -2.69
CA GLY A 444 -11.42 4.55 -2.36
C GLY A 444 -12.88 4.94 -2.62
N PHE A 445 -13.29 6.15 -2.19
CA PHE A 445 -14.60 6.70 -2.49
C PHE A 445 -14.88 6.72 -4.01
N ALA A 446 -13.95 7.28 -4.78
CA ALA A 446 -14.09 7.43 -6.22
C ALA A 446 -14.20 6.06 -6.94
N LEU A 447 -13.40 5.08 -6.51
CA LEU A 447 -13.42 3.74 -7.06
C LEU A 447 -14.77 3.05 -6.86
N PHE A 448 -15.26 3.02 -5.62
CA PHE A 448 -16.52 2.35 -5.31
C PHE A 448 -17.72 3.06 -5.93
N LEU A 449 -17.71 4.40 -5.97
CA LEU A 449 -18.71 5.18 -6.69
C LEU A 449 -18.72 4.84 -8.19
N GLY A 450 -17.54 4.75 -8.82
CA GLY A 450 -17.41 4.42 -10.24
C GLY A 450 -17.91 3.00 -10.54
N ILE A 451 -17.51 2.00 -9.74
CA ILE A 451 -17.97 0.61 -9.90
C ILE A 451 -19.50 0.54 -9.74
N ALA A 452 -20.06 1.18 -8.71
CA ALA A 452 -21.49 1.19 -8.47
C ALA A 452 -22.28 1.87 -9.59
N THR A 453 -21.77 2.96 -10.17
CA THR A 453 -22.39 3.63 -11.32
C THR A 453 -22.40 2.75 -12.57
N ILE A 454 -21.31 2.00 -12.84
CA ILE A 454 -21.29 1.01 -13.93
C ILE A 454 -22.32 -0.09 -13.70
N LEU A 455 -22.44 -0.58 -12.47
CA LEU A 455 -23.43 -1.57 -12.08
C LEU A 455 -24.86 -1.03 -12.24
N ASP A 456 -25.11 0.25 -11.91
CA ASP A 456 -26.42 0.87 -12.10
C ASP A 456 -26.86 0.84 -13.56
N LEU A 457 -26.01 1.25 -14.49
CA LEU A 457 -26.28 1.15 -15.93
C LEU A 457 -26.60 -0.26 -16.36
N ALA A 458 -25.83 -1.25 -15.90
CA ALA A 458 -26.04 -2.64 -16.24
C ALA A 458 -27.34 -3.19 -15.65
N VAL A 459 -27.59 -2.98 -14.36
CA VAL A 459 -28.79 -3.46 -13.66
C VAL A 459 -30.05 -2.79 -14.18
N SER A 460 -30.00 -1.49 -14.49
CA SER A 460 -31.12 -0.76 -15.11
C SER A 460 -31.51 -1.40 -16.45
N TYR A 461 -30.55 -1.79 -17.27
CA TYR A 461 -30.82 -2.38 -18.59
C TYR A 461 -31.19 -3.87 -18.54
N PHE A 462 -30.39 -4.66 -17.82
CA PHE A 462 -30.53 -6.14 -17.87
C PHE A 462 -31.48 -6.71 -16.82
N PHE A 463 -31.79 -5.96 -15.75
CA PHE A 463 -32.67 -6.43 -14.69
C PHE A 463 -33.94 -5.59 -14.57
N MET A 464 -33.81 -4.27 -14.32
CA MET A 464 -34.96 -3.42 -13.98
C MET A 464 -35.93 -3.29 -15.16
N HIS A 465 -35.47 -2.93 -16.35
CA HIS A 465 -36.32 -2.82 -17.54
C HIS A 465 -37.04 -4.16 -17.88
N PRO A 466 -36.36 -5.33 -17.96
CA PRO A 466 -37.03 -6.61 -18.16
C PRO A 466 -38.06 -6.93 -17.09
N LEU A 467 -37.77 -6.66 -15.81
CA LEU A 467 -38.69 -6.93 -14.71
C LEU A 467 -39.99 -6.11 -14.86
N VAL A 468 -39.84 -4.77 -15.06
CA VAL A 468 -41.01 -3.89 -15.27
C VAL A 468 -41.80 -4.30 -16.54
N SER A 469 -41.11 -4.67 -17.65
CA SER A 469 -41.75 -5.13 -18.87
C SER A 469 -42.56 -6.43 -18.68
N LEU A 470 -42.06 -7.34 -17.85
CA LEU A 470 -42.79 -8.59 -17.52
C LEU A 470 -43.98 -8.33 -16.59
N MET A 471 -43.84 -7.41 -15.63
CA MET A 471 -44.94 -6.98 -14.73
C MET A 471 -46.06 -6.28 -15.50
N ALA A 472 -45.72 -5.40 -16.44
CA ALA A 472 -46.70 -4.70 -17.28
C ALA A 472 -47.56 -5.60 -18.16
N ARG A 473 -47.19 -6.88 -18.34
CA ARG A 473 -47.95 -7.90 -19.10
C ARG A 473 -48.98 -8.67 -18.25
N ARG A 474 -48.88 -8.57 -16.91
CA ARG A 474 -49.84 -9.17 -15.99
C ARG A 474 -50.93 -8.16 -15.69
N THR A 475 -52.13 -8.34 -16.28
CA THR A 475 -53.28 -7.47 -16.12
C THR A 475 -53.68 -7.26 -14.67
N GLU A 476 -53.52 -8.29 -13.83
CA GLU A 476 -53.75 -8.22 -12.39
C GLU A 476 -52.87 -7.18 -11.71
N LEU A 477 -51.56 -7.17 -11.98
CA LEU A 477 -50.60 -6.19 -11.40
C LEU A 477 -50.79 -4.77 -11.93
N VAL A 478 -51.33 -4.64 -13.12
CA VAL A 478 -51.61 -3.32 -13.73
C VAL A 478 -52.89 -2.70 -13.13
N ARG A 479 -53.96 -3.55 -12.88
CA ARG A 479 -55.28 -3.10 -12.46
C ARG A 479 -55.52 -3.13 -10.95
N MET A 480 -54.57 -3.56 -10.13
CA MET A 480 -54.72 -3.55 -8.65
C MET A 480 -55.12 -2.15 -8.15
N ARG A 481 -56.36 -2.05 -7.57
CA ARG A 481 -56.88 -0.79 -7.02
C ARG A 481 -55.93 -0.27 -5.91
N GLY A 482 -55.46 0.97 -6.07
CA GLY A 482 -54.63 1.63 -5.07
C GLY A 482 -53.13 1.28 -5.05
N VAL A 483 -52.69 0.16 -5.68
CA VAL A 483 -51.30 -0.31 -5.61
C VAL A 483 -50.68 -0.61 -7.00
N GLY A 484 -51.49 -0.79 -8.04
CA GLY A 484 -51.07 -1.18 -9.38
C GLY A 484 -50.16 -0.16 -10.07
N MET A 485 -49.49 -0.57 -11.16
CA MET A 485 -48.56 0.28 -11.95
C MET A 485 -49.23 1.56 -12.49
N ALA A 486 -50.56 1.55 -12.70
CA ALA A 486 -51.36 2.66 -13.15
C ALA A 486 -52.17 3.31 -12.01
N ALA A 487 -51.90 2.98 -10.76
CA ALA A 487 -52.65 3.48 -9.62
C ALA A 487 -52.44 5.01 -9.46
N GLY A 488 -53.55 5.76 -9.45
CA GLY A 488 -53.55 7.24 -9.40
C GLY A 488 -53.41 7.89 -10.78
N LEU A 489 -53.47 7.12 -11.87
CA LEU A 489 -53.52 7.60 -13.24
C LEU A 489 -54.89 7.28 -13.82
N ASP A 490 -55.53 8.24 -14.47
CA ASP A 490 -56.76 8.00 -15.26
C ASP A 490 -56.37 7.23 -16.52
N VAL A 491 -56.42 5.91 -16.42
CA VAL A 491 -56.19 5.04 -17.59
C VAL A 491 -57.49 4.94 -18.35
N PRO A 492 -57.58 5.36 -19.61
CA PRO A 492 -58.76 5.13 -20.41
C PRO A 492 -59.06 3.64 -20.40
N THR A 493 -60.25 3.24 -20.01
CA THR A 493 -60.75 1.87 -20.14
C THR A 493 -60.82 1.55 -21.64
N VAL A 494 -59.80 0.92 -22.16
CA VAL A 494 -59.87 0.29 -23.48
C VAL A 494 -60.84 -0.90 -23.28
N THR A 495 -62.10 -0.65 -23.56
CA THR A 495 -63.07 -1.73 -23.84
C THR A 495 -62.50 -2.60 -24.97
N ALA A 496 -62.44 -3.89 -24.71
CA ALA A 496 -61.90 -4.94 -25.54
C ALA A 496 -62.34 -4.91 -27.01
#